data_77cd8fcc815e41bcfd66f4a11db5002c
#
_entry.id   77cd8fcc815e41bcfd66f4a11db5002c
#
_cell.length_a   1.000
_cell.length_b   1.000
_cell.length_c   1.000
_cell.angle_alpha   90.00
_cell.angle_beta   90.00
_cell.angle_gamma   90.00
#
_symmetry.space_group_name_H-M   'P 1'
#
loop_
_entity.id
_entity.type
_entity.pdbx_description
1 polymer ?
#
loop_
_entity_poly.entity_id
_entity_poly.type
_entity_poly.pdbx_seq_one_letter_code
_entity_poly.pdbx_strand_id
1 'polypeptide(L)'
;EEFDKVQRILKNFKKEDEFYYWFRLKKESQIIIQEQDYEKGIKYIDSNFNNIKNPTVKMIFDLANFYKNSKNYEKAIDRYTQIISTLDDTSPIKSEILYRRGGSYERMENYEKADQDLLHAIRIDPSDAYTLNYLAYSWLERDYKINEAMEMLKTAYDLKSDDPYIIDSIGWA
;
A
#
# COMPACT_ATOMS: atom_id res chain seq x y z
N GLU A 1 -17.61 22.10 13.10
CA GLU A 1 -18.12 21.64 14.39
C GLU A 1 -17.60 20.22 14.77
N GLU A 2 -17.71 19.22 13.91
CA GLU A 2 -17.11 17.88 14.17
C GLU A 2 -15.59 17.93 14.18
N PHE A 3 -14.99 18.67 13.28
CA PHE A 3 -13.55 18.87 13.19
C PHE A 3 -12.95 19.49 14.45
N ASP A 4 -13.54 20.57 14.95
CA ASP A 4 -13.08 21.22 16.19
C ASP A 4 -13.15 20.29 17.40
N LYS A 5 -14.18 19.42 17.42
CA LYS A 5 -14.35 18.42 18.46
C LYS A 5 -13.25 17.35 18.38
N VAL A 6 -12.96 16.85 17.18
CA VAL A 6 -11.86 15.90 16.94
C VAL A 6 -10.52 16.53 17.30
N GLN A 7 -10.26 17.76 16.89
CA GLN A 7 -9.03 18.48 17.23
C GLN A 7 -8.85 18.65 18.75
N ARG A 8 -9.91 18.95 19.50
CA ARG A 8 -9.86 19.04 20.97
C ARG A 8 -9.50 17.70 21.62
N ILE A 9 -10.06 16.61 21.12
CA ILE A 9 -9.74 15.26 21.60
C ILE A 9 -8.28 14.91 21.31
N LEU A 10 -7.83 15.17 20.09
CA LEU A 10 -6.45 14.86 19.64
C LEU A 10 -5.38 15.68 20.38
N LYS A 11 -5.69 16.90 20.83
CA LYS A 11 -4.78 17.72 21.64
C LYS A 11 -4.46 17.12 23.00
N ASN A 12 -5.31 16.23 23.53
CA ASN A 12 -5.08 15.55 24.80
C ASN A 12 -4.05 14.41 24.70
N PHE A 13 -3.69 13.96 23.48
CA PHE A 13 -2.64 12.97 23.30
C PHE A 13 -1.27 13.63 23.44
N LYS A 14 -0.50 13.19 24.43
CA LYS A 14 0.83 13.73 24.71
C LYS A 14 1.80 13.43 23.57
N LYS A 15 2.57 14.42 23.19
CA LYS A 15 3.58 14.32 22.13
C LYS A 15 4.71 13.32 22.48
N GLU A 16 4.86 13.01 23.77
CA GLU A 16 5.86 12.10 24.31
C GLU A 16 5.56 10.63 24.01
N ASP A 17 4.29 10.28 23.76
CA ASP A 17 3.92 8.96 23.29
C ASP A 17 3.88 8.94 21.76
N GLU A 18 4.92 8.37 21.14
CA GLU A 18 5.08 8.35 19.68
C GLU A 18 3.94 7.65 18.96
N PHE A 19 3.31 6.64 19.58
CA PHE A 19 2.15 5.94 19.02
C PHE A 19 0.93 6.87 18.92
N TYR A 20 0.56 7.53 20.01
CA TYR A 20 -0.55 8.47 20.02
C TYR A 20 -0.27 9.70 19.17
N TYR A 21 0.98 10.17 19.16
CA TYR A 21 1.41 11.26 18.29
C TYR A 21 1.24 10.90 16.81
N TRP A 22 1.66 9.69 16.40
CA TRP A 22 1.46 9.18 15.05
C TRP A 22 -0.02 9.06 14.68
N PHE A 23 -0.85 8.49 15.57
CA PHE A 23 -2.29 8.39 15.37
C PHE A 23 -2.92 9.77 15.12
N ARG A 24 -2.53 10.76 15.93
CA ARG A 24 -2.99 12.14 15.79
C ARG A 24 -2.58 12.72 14.44
N LEU A 25 -1.32 12.61 14.04
CA LEU A 25 -0.82 13.12 12.78
C LEU A 25 -1.60 12.57 11.58
N LYS A 26 -1.87 11.25 11.56
CA LYS A 26 -2.67 10.63 10.50
C LYS A 26 -4.07 11.24 10.42
N LYS A 27 -4.73 11.40 11.58
CA LYS A 27 -6.09 11.95 11.62
C LYS A 27 -6.13 13.40 11.22
N GLU A 28 -5.23 14.22 11.72
CA GLU A 28 -5.13 15.63 11.35
C GLU A 28 -4.86 15.79 9.85
N SER A 29 -3.94 15.01 9.29
CA SER A 29 -3.64 15.03 7.86
C SER A 29 -4.85 14.60 7.00
N GLN A 30 -5.56 13.53 7.40
CA GLN A 30 -6.78 13.10 6.70
C GLN A 30 -7.84 14.19 6.66
N ILE A 31 -8.02 14.91 7.76
CA ILE A 31 -8.99 16.00 7.86
C ILE A 31 -8.59 17.18 6.98
N ILE A 32 -7.30 17.55 6.99
CA ILE A 32 -6.80 18.63 6.11
C ILE A 32 -7.05 18.29 4.64
N ILE A 33 -6.85 17.02 4.24
CA ILE A 33 -7.15 16.55 2.88
C ILE A 33 -8.63 16.70 2.55
N GLN A 34 -9.51 16.31 3.47
CA GLN A 34 -10.96 16.37 3.25
C GLN A 34 -11.52 17.80 3.17
N GLU A 35 -10.95 18.73 3.93
CA GLU A 35 -11.51 20.07 4.06
C GLU A 35 -10.85 21.14 3.17
N GLN A 36 -9.58 21.00 2.84
CA GLN A 36 -8.86 22.13 2.30
C GLN A 36 -8.01 21.85 1.07
N ASP A 37 -7.21 20.80 1.06
CA ASP A 37 -6.24 20.58 0.00
C ASP A 37 -5.42 19.31 0.27
N TYR A 38 -5.36 18.47 -0.71
CA TYR A 38 -4.55 17.28 -0.72
C TYR A 38 -3.07 17.57 -0.42
N GLU A 39 -2.48 18.55 -1.10
CA GLU A 39 -1.07 18.89 -0.94
C GLU A 39 -0.74 19.41 0.47
N LYS A 40 -1.66 20.15 1.09
CA LYS A 40 -1.46 20.60 2.48
C LYS A 40 -1.46 19.46 3.47
N GLY A 41 -2.34 18.48 3.29
CA GLY A 41 -2.38 17.29 4.14
C GLY A 41 -1.09 16.45 4.03
N ILE A 42 -0.59 16.27 2.81
CA ILE A 42 0.69 15.59 2.57
C ILE A 42 1.86 16.37 3.20
N LYS A 43 1.93 17.68 2.98
CA LYS A 43 2.97 18.53 3.56
C LYS A 43 2.93 18.51 5.10
N TYR A 44 1.72 18.49 5.67
CA TYR A 44 1.53 18.41 7.11
C TYR A 44 2.10 17.12 7.70
N ILE A 45 1.76 15.96 7.14
CA ILE A 45 2.25 14.67 7.64
C ILE A 45 3.77 14.54 7.45
N ASP A 46 4.32 14.98 6.31
CA ASP A 46 5.75 14.97 6.02
C ASP A 46 6.54 15.78 7.04
N SER A 47 6.12 17.03 7.28
CA SER A 47 6.82 17.93 8.19
C SER A 47 6.81 17.45 9.63
N ASN A 48 5.83 16.65 10.02
CA ASN A 48 5.64 16.20 11.39
C ASN A 48 6.10 14.76 11.64
N PHE A 49 6.10 13.89 10.63
CA PHE A 49 6.59 12.51 10.77
C PHE A 49 8.06 12.44 11.18
N ASN A 50 8.88 13.36 10.67
CA ASN A 50 10.30 13.45 11.01
C ASN A 50 10.58 13.81 12.49
N ASN A 51 9.55 14.21 13.25
CA ASN A 51 9.67 14.41 14.69
C ASN A 51 9.56 13.11 15.49
N ILE A 52 9.17 12.00 14.86
CA ILE A 52 9.15 10.66 15.47
C ILE A 52 10.58 10.13 15.41
N LYS A 53 11.21 9.95 16.59
CA LYS A 53 12.62 9.56 16.67
C LYS A 53 12.86 8.11 16.25
N ASN A 54 11.94 7.22 16.64
CA ASN A 54 12.05 5.78 16.40
C ASN A 54 10.76 5.25 15.76
N PRO A 55 10.47 5.57 14.48
CA PRO A 55 9.27 5.11 13.84
C PRO A 55 9.30 3.58 13.70
N THR A 56 8.25 2.93 14.17
CA THR A 56 8.10 1.48 14.01
C THR A 56 7.85 1.13 12.53
N VAL A 57 8.15 -0.12 12.15
CA VAL A 57 7.82 -0.65 10.82
C VAL A 57 6.35 -0.40 10.48
N LYS A 58 5.45 -0.59 11.46
CA LYS A 58 4.02 -0.32 11.27
C LYS A 58 3.73 1.16 10.97
N MET A 59 4.39 2.10 11.63
CA MET A 59 4.21 3.54 11.35
C MET A 59 4.67 3.89 9.94
N ILE A 60 5.82 3.35 9.52
CA ILE A 60 6.36 3.56 8.17
C ILE A 60 5.41 2.93 7.12
N PHE A 61 4.89 1.74 7.39
CA PHE A 61 3.92 1.07 6.53
C PHE A 61 2.59 1.84 6.40
N ASP A 62 2.06 2.32 7.53
CA ASP A 62 0.86 3.16 7.53
C ASP A 62 1.08 4.45 6.73
N LEU A 63 2.26 5.06 6.84
CA LEU A 63 2.63 6.25 6.06
C LEU A 63 2.73 5.94 4.56
N ALA A 64 3.35 4.80 4.21
CA ALA A 64 3.43 4.35 2.82
C ALA A 64 2.03 4.15 2.22
N ASN A 65 1.12 3.48 2.95
CA ASN A 65 -0.27 3.32 2.54
C ASN A 65 -1.01 4.65 2.43
N PHE A 66 -0.73 5.59 3.32
CA PHE A 66 -1.29 6.94 3.23
C PHE A 66 -0.88 7.61 1.92
N TYR A 67 0.40 7.57 1.55
CA TYR A 67 0.87 8.12 0.27
C TYR A 67 0.27 7.40 -0.93
N LYS A 68 0.22 6.05 -0.91
CA LYS A 68 -0.40 5.26 -1.98
C LYS A 68 -1.86 5.66 -2.19
N ASN A 69 -2.66 5.72 -1.12
CA ASN A 69 -4.08 6.07 -1.19
C ASN A 69 -4.28 7.52 -1.65
N SER A 70 -3.30 8.35 -1.40
CA SER A 70 -3.24 9.72 -1.84
C SER A 70 -2.61 9.88 -3.24
N LYS A 71 -2.40 8.78 -3.97
CA LYS A 71 -1.79 8.75 -5.32
C LYS A 71 -0.37 9.34 -5.39
N ASN A 72 0.30 9.52 -4.25
CA ASN A 72 1.71 9.90 -4.19
C ASN A 72 2.58 8.64 -4.21
N TYR A 73 2.61 7.98 -5.37
CA TYR A 73 3.22 6.66 -5.52
C TYR A 73 4.73 6.68 -5.30
N GLU A 74 5.45 7.73 -5.69
CA GLU A 74 6.88 7.88 -5.45
C GLU A 74 7.21 7.78 -3.96
N LYS A 75 6.55 8.60 -3.14
CA LYS A 75 6.75 8.58 -1.68
C LYS A 75 6.32 7.25 -1.05
N ALA A 76 5.26 6.62 -1.57
CA ALA A 76 4.85 5.30 -1.12
C ALA A 76 5.94 4.26 -1.38
N ILE A 77 6.50 4.24 -2.59
CA ILE A 77 7.59 3.35 -3.00
C ILE A 77 8.82 3.53 -2.12
N ASP A 78 9.21 4.78 -1.82
CA ASP A 78 10.36 5.06 -0.92
C ASP A 78 10.15 4.44 0.46
N ARG A 79 8.96 4.60 1.05
CA ARG A 79 8.65 4.04 2.36
C ARG A 79 8.55 2.51 2.36
N TYR A 80 7.94 1.91 1.34
CA TYR A 80 7.94 0.45 1.18
C TYR A 80 9.37 -0.08 1.02
N THR A 81 10.21 0.59 0.23
CA THR A 81 11.62 0.22 0.03
C THR A 81 12.40 0.26 1.34
N GLN A 82 12.17 1.30 2.16
CA GLN A 82 12.77 1.41 3.49
C GLN A 82 12.43 0.17 4.35
N ILE A 83 11.18 -0.29 4.34
CA ILE A 83 10.78 -1.47 5.13
C ILE A 83 11.39 -2.74 4.54
N ILE A 84 11.28 -2.93 3.21
CA ILE A 84 11.78 -4.14 2.53
C ILE A 84 13.26 -4.37 2.83
N SER A 85 14.07 -3.30 2.92
CA SER A 85 15.50 -3.39 3.22
C SER A 85 15.81 -3.94 4.62
N THR A 86 14.83 -3.98 5.52
CA THR A 86 14.99 -4.49 6.91
C THR A 86 14.42 -5.89 7.11
N LEU A 87 13.80 -6.49 6.09
CA LEU A 87 13.11 -7.77 6.19
C LEU A 87 13.86 -8.89 5.47
N ASP A 88 13.83 -10.07 6.08
CA ASP A 88 14.33 -11.29 5.45
C ASP A 88 13.52 -11.65 4.19
N ASP A 89 14.16 -12.31 3.23
CA ASP A 89 13.55 -12.67 1.94
C ASP A 89 12.37 -13.65 2.06
N THR A 90 12.28 -14.38 3.14
CA THR A 90 11.21 -15.35 3.42
C THR A 90 10.09 -14.80 4.30
N SER A 91 10.15 -13.52 4.69
CA SER A 91 9.17 -12.94 5.58
C SER A 91 7.81 -12.76 4.89
N PRO A 92 6.70 -13.31 5.44
CA PRO A 92 5.36 -13.08 4.89
C PRO A 92 4.98 -11.59 4.82
N ILE A 93 5.47 -10.79 5.77
CA ILE A 93 5.27 -9.33 5.75
C ILE A 93 5.93 -8.71 4.52
N LYS A 94 7.05 -9.26 4.07
CA LYS A 94 7.75 -8.78 2.87
C LYS A 94 6.91 -9.01 1.61
N SER A 95 6.20 -10.14 1.50
CA SER A 95 5.27 -10.41 0.40
C SER A 95 4.21 -9.31 0.28
N GLU A 96 3.52 -9.00 1.38
CA GLU A 96 2.51 -7.94 1.44
C GLU A 96 3.07 -6.57 1.00
N ILE A 97 4.28 -6.23 1.45
CA ILE A 97 4.89 -4.93 1.12
C ILE A 97 5.33 -4.88 -0.34
N LEU A 98 5.87 -5.99 -0.87
CA LEU A 98 6.21 -6.13 -2.30
C LEU A 98 4.96 -5.99 -3.18
N TYR A 99 3.85 -6.65 -2.82
CA TYR A 99 2.57 -6.49 -3.50
C TYR A 99 2.15 -5.01 -3.58
N ARG A 100 2.22 -4.28 -2.46
CA ARG A 100 1.84 -2.86 -2.42
C ARG A 100 2.80 -1.95 -3.20
N ARG A 101 4.10 -2.24 -3.14
CA ARG A 101 5.10 -1.49 -3.90
C ARG A 101 4.98 -1.79 -5.40
N GLY A 102 4.78 -3.03 -5.77
CA GLY A 102 4.51 -3.45 -7.14
C GLY A 102 3.30 -2.75 -7.74
N GLY A 103 2.18 -2.71 -6.98
CA GLY A 103 1.01 -1.95 -7.39
C GLY A 103 1.25 -0.44 -7.48
N SER A 104 2.16 0.12 -6.68
CA SER A 104 2.55 1.53 -6.82
C SER A 104 3.40 1.79 -8.07
N TYR A 105 4.30 0.86 -8.42
CA TYR A 105 5.06 0.92 -9.67
C TYR A 105 4.15 0.78 -10.89
N GLU A 106 3.16 -0.10 -10.83
CA GLU A 106 2.18 -0.29 -11.91
C GLU A 106 1.40 1.01 -12.18
N ARG A 107 0.93 1.68 -11.13
CA ARG A 107 0.25 2.99 -11.25
C ARG A 107 1.12 4.10 -11.84
N MET A 108 2.43 3.93 -11.81
CA MET A 108 3.41 4.82 -12.47
C MET A 108 3.85 4.29 -13.84
N GLU A 109 3.19 3.27 -14.35
CA GLU A 109 3.54 2.60 -15.63
C GLU A 109 4.95 2.02 -15.66
N ASN A 110 5.59 1.84 -14.50
CA ASN A 110 6.88 1.18 -14.38
C ASN A 110 6.68 -0.33 -14.24
N TYR A 111 6.20 -0.92 -15.33
CA TYR A 111 5.78 -2.32 -15.38
C TYR A 111 6.89 -3.31 -15.07
N GLU A 112 8.14 -3.01 -15.46
CA GLU A 112 9.27 -3.88 -15.18
C GLU A 112 9.46 -4.08 -13.66
N LYS A 113 9.48 -2.98 -12.90
CA LYS A 113 9.61 -3.04 -11.44
C LYS A 113 8.36 -3.59 -10.76
N ALA A 114 7.18 -3.30 -11.32
CA ALA A 114 5.93 -3.87 -10.84
C ALA A 114 5.95 -5.39 -10.95
N ASP A 115 6.28 -5.94 -12.12
CA ASP A 115 6.36 -7.37 -12.36
C ASP A 115 7.43 -8.04 -11.47
N GLN A 116 8.60 -7.41 -11.28
CA GLN A 116 9.65 -7.92 -10.39
C GLN A 116 9.15 -8.07 -8.95
N ASP A 117 8.49 -7.06 -8.41
CA ASP A 117 7.96 -7.07 -7.04
C ASP A 117 6.82 -8.08 -6.87
N LEU A 118 5.86 -8.09 -7.79
CA LEU A 118 4.71 -9.00 -7.73
C LEU A 118 5.13 -10.47 -7.88
N LEU A 119 6.04 -10.77 -8.82
CA LEU A 119 6.62 -12.10 -8.95
C LEU A 119 7.43 -12.51 -7.71
N HIS A 120 8.11 -11.56 -7.06
CA HIS A 120 8.81 -11.85 -5.80
C HIS A 120 7.81 -12.13 -4.67
N ALA A 121 6.74 -11.36 -4.58
CA ALA A 121 5.66 -11.61 -3.61
C ALA A 121 5.06 -13.01 -3.77
N ILE A 122 4.76 -13.42 -5.02
CA ILE A 122 4.24 -14.77 -5.34
C ILE A 122 5.26 -15.87 -4.97
N ARG A 123 6.56 -15.64 -5.12
CA ARG A 123 7.58 -16.62 -4.68
C ARG A 123 7.61 -16.81 -3.16
N ILE A 124 7.34 -15.74 -2.39
CA ILE A 124 7.25 -15.82 -0.91
C ILE A 124 5.94 -16.49 -0.48
N ASP A 125 4.83 -16.09 -1.09
CA ASP A 125 3.50 -16.65 -0.82
C ASP A 125 2.78 -17.02 -2.13
N PRO A 126 2.97 -18.27 -2.61
CA PRO A 126 2.32 -18.75 -3.83
C PRO A 126 0.80 -18.93 -3.69
N SER A 127 0.26 -18.84 -2.47
CA SER A 127 -1.16 -18.99 -2.18
C SER A 127 -1.90 -17.66 -2.00
N ASP A 128 -1.21 -16.54 -2.19
CA ASP A 128 -1.88 -15.24 -2.18
C ASP A 128 -2.66 -15.00 -3.49
N ALA A 129 -3.94 -15.35 -3.45
CA ALA A 129 -4.86 -15.20 -4.57
C ALA A 129 -4.93 -13.75 -5.08
N TYR A 130 -4.78 -12.77 -4.21
CA TYR A 130 -4.85 -11.35 -4.62
C TYR A 130 -3.63 -10.92 -5.41
N THR A 131 -2.44 -11.34 -5.02
CA THR A 131 -1.21 -11.04 -5.78
C THR A 131 -1.21 -11.73 -7.13
N LEU A 132 -1.65 -13.00 -7.19
CA LEU A 132 -1.82 -13.76 -8.45
C LEU A 132 -2.80 -13.03 -9.38
N ASN A 133 -3.98 -12.70 -8.88
CA ASN A 133 -5.01 -12.00 -9.63
C ASN A 133 -4.54 -10.64 -10.14
N TYR A 134 -3.87 -9.87 -9.29
CA TYR A 134 -3.40 -8.52 -9.66
C TYR A 134 -2.36 -8.55 -10.77
N LEU A 135 -1.35 -9.43 -10.66
CA LEU A 135 -0.32 -9.57 -11.69
C LEU A 135 -0.91 -10.05 -13.01
N ALA A 136 -1.76 -11.07 -12.95
CA ALA A 136 -2.41 -11.63 -14.12
C ALA A 136 -3.25 -10.57 -14.86
N TYR A 137 -4.10 -9.85 -14.12
CA TYR A 137 -4.91 -8.76 -14.68
C TYR A 137 -4.04 -7.69 -15.33
N SER A 138 -2.97 -7.23 -14.65
CA SER A 138 -2.01 -6.25 -15.19
C SER A 138 -1.32 -6.75 -16.46
N TRP A 139 -1.02 -8.05 -16.57
CA TRP A 139 -0.43 -8.62 -17.78
C TRP A 139 -1.44 -8.69 -18.92
N LEU A 140 -2.67 -9.07 -18.66
CA LEU A 140 -3.74 -9.11 -19.67
C LEU A 140 -4.07 -7.72 -20.22
N GLU A 141 -4.13 -6.68 -19.35
CA GLU A 141 -4.35 -5.30 -19.81
C GLU A 141 -3.25 -4.80 -20.77
N ARG A 142 -2.06 -5.40 -20.72
CA ARG A 142 -0.91 -5.05 -21.56
C ARG A 142 -0.70 -6.02 -22.74
N ASP A 143 -1.59 -6.96 -22.95
CA ASP A 143 -1.39 -8.05 -23.93
C ASP A 143 -0.06 -8.81 -23.73
N TYR A 144 0.37 -8.94 -22.47
CA TYR A 144 1.66 -9.53 -22.10
C TYR A 144 1.46 -10.88 -21.39
N LYS A 145 2.20 -11.92 -21.80
CA LYS A 145 2.20 -13.25 -21.20
C LYS A 145 0.79 -13.80 -20.91
N ILE A 146 -0.08 -13.70 -21.91
CA ILE A 146 -1.52 -14.02 -21.79
C ILE A 146 -1.76 -15.43 -21.21
N ASN A 147 -1.00 -16.43 -21.69
CA ASN A 147 -1.19 -17.80 -21.21
C ASN A 147 -0.84 -17.95 -19.74
N GLU A 148 0.30 -17.39 -19.29
CA GLU A 148 0.73 -17.41 -17.91
C GLU A 148 -0.23 -16.60 -17.01
N ALA A 149 -0.77 -15.50 -17.51
CA ALA A 149 -1.77 -14.71 -16.81
C ALA A 149 -3.06 -15.51 -16.59
N MET A 150 -3.55 -16.23 -17.60
CA MET A 150 -4.72 -17.09 -17.49
C MET A 150 -4.54 -18.22 -16.47
N GLU A 151 -3.34 -18.83 -16.40
CA GLU A 151 -3.03 -19.84 -15.38
C GLU A 151 -3.01 -19.25 -13.96
N MET A 152 -2.47 -18.03 -13.81
CA MET A 152 -2.51 -17.33 -12.52
C MET A 152 -3.93 -16.98 -12.09
N LEU A 153 -4.80 -16.51 -13.01
CA LEU A 153 -6.21 -16.24 -12.72
C LEU A 153 -6.95 -17.49 -12.29
N LYS A 154 -6.73 -18.59 -13.00
CA LYS A 154 -7.30 -19.88 -12.63
C LYS A 154 -6.86 -20.31 -11.22
N THR A 155 -5.57 -20.20 -10.92
CA THR A 155 -5.05 -20.50 -9.60
C THR A 155 -5.66 -19.61 -8.52
N ALA A 156 -5.78 -18.31 -8.78
CA ALA A 156 -6.42 -17.37 -7.87
C ALA A 156 -7.88 -17.74 -7.59
N TYR A 157 -8.62 -18.15 -8.64
CA TYR A 157 -10.00 -18.61 -8.51
C TYR A 157 -10.12 -19.91 -7.72
N ASP A 158 -9.24 -20.88 -7.97
CA ASP A 158 -9.23 -22.14 -7.22
C ASP A 158 -8.96 -21.91 -5.71
N LEU A 159 -8.18 -20.88 -5.36
CA LEU A 159 -7.91 -20.45 -4.00
C LEU A 159 -9.08 -19.67 -3.35
N LYS A 160 -9.81 -18.86 -4.14
CA LYS A 160 -10.91 -17.98 -3.67
C LYS A 160 -12.01 -17.86 -4.71
N SER A 161 -12.77 -18.92 -4.90
CA SER A 161 -13.80 -19.03 -5.95
C SER A 161 -15.05 -18.15 -5.74
N ASP A 162 -15.23 -17.59 -4.55
CA ASP A 162 -16.34 -16.72 -4.18
C ASP A 162 -15.96 -15.23 -4.06
N ASP A 163 -14.68 -14.88 -4.34
CA ASP A 163 -14.22 -13.51 -4.27
C ASP A 163 -14.66 -12.70 -5.49
N PRO A 164 -15.44 -11.62 -5.32
CA PRO A 164 -15.98 -10.84 -6.44
C PRO A 164 -14.92 -10.21 -7.34
N TYR A 165 -13.77 -9.82 -6.79
CA TYR A 165 -12.68 -9.21 -7.57
C TYR A 165 -12.01 -10.21 -8.50
N ILE A 166 -11.86 -11.46 -8.04
CA ILE A 166 -11.26 -12.54 -8.82
C ILE A 166 -12.25 -13.01 -9.92
N ILE A 167 -13.54 -13.13 -9.56
CA ILE A 167 -14.59 -13.47 -10.53
C ILE A 167 -14.66 -12.40 -11.63
N ASP A 168 -14.60 -11.12 -11.28
CA ASP A 168 -14.63 -10.01 -12.24
C ASP A 168 -13.44 -10.07 -13.20
N SER A 169 -12.24 -10.32 -12.66
CA SER A 169 -11.01 -10.46 -13.48
C SER A 169 -11.09 -11.62 -14.49
N ILE A 170 -11.68 -12.75 -14.10
CA ILE A 170 -11.91 -13.89 -15.01
C ILE A 170 -12.94 -13.56 -16.07
N GLY A 171 -14.00 -12.85 -15.69
CA GLY A 171 -15.05 -12.45 -16.64
C GLY A 171 -14.57 -11.44 -17.67
N TRP A 172 -13.56 -10.67 -17.34
CA TRP A 172 -12.93 -9.71 -18.24
C TRP A 172 -11.90 -10.36 -19.18
N ALA A 173 -11.15 -11.36 -18.71
CA ALA A 173 -10.12 -12.10 -19.45
C ALA A 173 -10.71 -12.98 -20.54
#